data_03a7058aa479bf73e9b116b23b1241d6
#
_entry.id   03a7058aa479bf73e9b116b23b1241d6
#
_cell.length_a   1.000
_cell.length_b   1.000
_cell.length_c   1.000
_cell.angle_alpha   90.00
_cell.angle_beta   90.00
_cell.angle_gamma   90.00
#
_symmetry.space_group_name_H-M   'P 1'
#
loop_
_entity.id
_entity.type
_entity.pdbx_description
1 polymer ?
#
loop_
_entity_poly.entity_id
_entity_poly.type
_entity_poly.pdbx_seq_one_letter_code
_entity_poly.pdbx_strand_id
1 'polypeptide(L)'
;MTKKTLYIAAVAVLAAGQAYAARPVARWDVVPHQRISGVFNAGVVAFHEDGVKVTFDVGGRKFTAEEPKLNSRTGVWEYFVPIDAAKLPDGPVAVKAVATTLGSAPESFELPELPLYANAKGTQGSMAEVTIGPEDTLADAVRKAGDGGTVYLRKGVYSLSRIGDRNAKFWTTLAAAPGTKREEVEFSAGRPGGDKLRFRNVTLFCDAEGKYASIIAGENGATCCWLDECTMLNKKGRWACNANVLGNRMRAYVTGGETKEMANGPGATLQRGHYVHDISSDVWTGSDCLVVNCRCDGVDPGKTGAHPDFHQSHAKAPGWVHDVILYNVSGYDCRCQGLFGIRLRDSAFVNVSFKCDCAMYTQYSDDMENVLFAHITLVDQTWLWREAKGPKGTFNPKNVRVVNCVLRQMGGFAALANGDGSAGLKVWRNAFYGKDRKGGGTGEYGSETARAERPFADEAHHHYALKAGSPALKHGVPLQCVPADINGNPYPRGPRPCGAYAK
;
A
#
# COMPACT_ATOMS: atom_id res chain seq x y z
N MET A 1 -50.11 -45.43 40.00
CA MET A 1 -49.06 -45.43 38.95
C MET A 1 -49.25 -44.18 38.07
N THR A 2 -48.56 -43.14 38.37
CA THR A 2 -48.66 -41.85 37.69
C THR A 2 -47.54 -41.67 36.67
N LYS A 3 -47.94 -41.56 35.40
CA LYS A 3 -47.01 -41.28 34.31
C LYS A 3 -46.58 -39.80 34.35
N LYS A 4 -45.32 -39.52 34.63
CA LYS A 4 -44.71 -38.21 34.45
C LYS A 4 -44.33 -38.07 32.98
N THR A 5 -45.05 -37.19 32.27
CA THR A 5 -44.70 -36.76 30.92
C THR A 5 -43.60 -35.71 31.01
N LEU A 6 -42.44 -36.04 30.51
CA LEU A 6 -41.32 -35.11 30.44
C LEU A 6 -41.45 -34.28 29.15
N TYR A 7 -41.73 -32.96 29.26
CA TYR A 7 -41.64 -32.01 28.15
C TYR A 7 -40.19 -31.61 27.99
N ILE A 8 -39.54 -32.07 26.92
CA ILE A 8 -38.29 -31.55 26.48
C ILE A 8 -38.59 -30.33 25.59
N ALA A 9 -38.44 -29.15 26.15
CA ALA A 9 -38.41 -27.92 25.35
C ALA A 9 -37.10 -27.85 24.60
N ALA A 10 -37.11 -28.13 23.31
CA ALA A 10 -36.01 -27.86 22.44
C ALA A 10 -35.88 -26.33 22.26
N VAL A 11 -34.97 -25.72 23.00
CA VAL A 11 -34.53 -24.34 22.72
C VAL A 11 -33.64 -24.43 21.50
N ALA A 12 -34.21 -24.16 20.32
CA ALA A 12 -33.46 -23.86 19.13
C ALA A 12 -32.76 -22.50 19.36
N VAL A 13 -31.51 -22.55 19.79
CA VAL A 13 -30.64 -21.39 19.74
C VAL A 13 -30.37 -21.14 18.25
N LEU A 14 -31.16 -20.30 17.65
CA LEU A 14 -30.80 -19.63 16.41
C LEU A 14 -29.53 -18.82 16.72
N ALA A 15 -28.38 -19.45 16.50
CA ALA A 15 -27.15 -18.72 16.28
C ALA A 15 -27.33 -17.95 14.97
N ALA A 16 -28.04 -16.83 15.04
CA ALA A 16 -27.88 -15.77 14.05
C ALA A 16 -26.41 -15.38 14.15
N GLY A 17 -25.60 -15.95 13.26
CA GLY A 17 -24.25 -15.46 13.03
C GLY A 17 -24.43 -13.96 12.76
N GLN A 18 -24.09 -13.14 13.74
CA GLN A 18 -23.96 -11.71 13.49
C GLN A 18 -22.95 -11.63 12.35
N ALA A 19 -23.46 -11.30 11.15
CA ALA A 19 -22.61 -10.91 10.05
C ALA A 19 -21.75 -9.76 10.60
N TYR A 20 -20.48 -10.03 10.78
CA TYR A 20 -19.50 -9.02 11.23
C TYR A 20 -19.51 -7.95 10.15
N ALA A 21 -20.22 -6.84 10.42
CA ALA A 21 -20.26 -5.73 9.50
C ALA A 21 -18.85 -5.16 9.43
N ALA A 22 -18.22 -5.30 8.27
CA ALA A 22 -16.84 -4.93 8.09
C ALA A 22 -16.72 -3.42 8.00
N ARG A 23 -15.83 -2.84 8.79
CA ARG A 23 -15.48 -1.44 8.64
C ARG A 23 -14.79 -1.17 7.29
N PRO A 24 -14.87 0.04 6.72
CA PRO A 24 -14.07 0.37 5.55
C PRO A 24 -12.59 0.34 5.88
N VAL A 25 -11.77 -0.05 4.90
CA VAL A 25 -10.32 0.02 4.97
C VAL A 25 -9.91 1.38 4.41
N ALA A 26 -9.32 2.25 5.21
CA ALA A 26 -9.02 3.61 4.80
C ALA A 26 -7.69 4.14 5.36
N ARG A 27 -6.98 4.95 4.55
CA ARG A 27 -5.70 5.58 4.92
C ARG A 27 -5.55 6.96 4.29
N TRP A 28 -4.82 7.85 4.99
CA TRP A 28 -4.39 9.12 4.43
C TRP A 28 -3.39 8.93 3.30
N ASP A 29 -3.62 9.57 2.16
CA ASP A 29 -2.62 9.79 1.10
C ASP A 29 -1.97 11.18 1.26
N VAL A 30 -1.52 11.45 2.46
CA VAL A 30 -0.89 12.70 2.85
C VAL A 30 0.27 12.43 3.79
N VAL A 31 1.43 12.99 3.46
CA VAL A 31 2.54 13.07 4.41
C VAL A 31 2.16 14.09 5.49
N PRO A 32 2.16 13.73 6.79
CA PRO A 32 1.76 14.65 7.87
C PRO A 32 2.80 15.75 8.12
N HIS A 33 2.48 16.69 8.98
CA HIS A 33 3.35 17.79 9.42
C HIS A 33 3.80 18.76 8.31
N GLN A 34 3.08 18.78 7.18
CA GLN A 34 3.35 19.74 6.11
C GLN A 34 2.83 21.14 6.46
N ARG A 35 3.57 22.15 6.03
CA ARG A 35 3.10 23.54 5.97
C ARG A 35 2.43 23.75 4.63
N ILE A 36 1.22 24.29 4.65
CA ILE A 36 0.42 24.57 3.47
C ILE A 36 0.21 26.09 3.32
N SER A 37 0.45 26.62 2.13
CA SER A 37 0.34 28.09 1.87
C SER A 37 -0.75 28.46 0.89
N GLY A 38 -1.25 27.51 0.12
CA GLY A 38 -2.34 27.67 -0.87
C GLY A 38 -3.44 26.65 -0.65
N VAL A 39 -4.12 26.27 -1.74
CA VAL A 39 -5.11 25.20 -1.72
C VAL A 39 -4.40 23.85 -1.67
N PHE A 40 -4.70 23.08 -0.65
CA PHE A 40 -4.13 21.76 -0.41
C PHE A 40 -5.24 20.71 -0.33
N ASN A 41 -5.23 19.75 -1.24
CA ASN A 41 -6.18 18.63 -1.23
C ASN A 41 -5.70 17.56 -0.26
N ALA A 42 -6.33 17.44 0.90
CA ALA A 42 -6.07 16.36 1.85
C ALA A 42 -6.88 15.12 1.44
N GLY A 43 -6.17 14.06 0.99
CA GLY A 43 -6.75 12.87 0.39
C GLY A 43 -6.79 11.65 1.32
N VAL A 44 -7.83 10.86 1.18
CA VAL A 44 -8.04 9.55 1.83
C VAL A 44 -8.34 8.52 0.75
N VAL A 45 -7.59 7.45 0.72
CA VAL A 45 -7.93 6.23 -0.03
C VAL A 45 -8.77 5.36 0.87
N ALA A 46 -9.95 4.91 0.41
CA ALA A 46 -10.86 4.10 1.21
C ALA A 46 -11.62 3.08 0.35
N PHE A 47 -11.77 1.86 0.87
CA PHE A 47 -12.38 0.74 0.15
C PHE A 47 -13.35 -0.05 1.02
N HIS A 48 -14.48 -0.43 0.40
CA HIS A 48 -15.43 -1.42 0.87
C HIS A 48 -16.29 -1.92 -0.31
N GLU A 49 -16.77 -3.17 -0.27
CA GLU A 49 -17.59 -3.72 -1.37
C GLU A 49 -18.90 -2.96 -1.59
N ASP A 50 -19.52 -2.46 -0.55
CA ASP A 50 -20.79 -1.69 -0.62
C ASP A 50 -20.57 -0.20 -0.94
N GLY A 51 -19.32 0.21 -1.18
CA GLY A 51 -18.94 1.61 -1.34
C GLY A 51 -18.66 2.32 -0.02
N VAL A 52 -18.10 3.52 -0.14
CA VAL A 52 -17.64 4.35 0.99
C VAL A 52 -18.00 5.81 0.74
N LYS A 53 -18.29 6.55 1.80
CA LYS A 53 -18.19 8.01 1.85
C LYS A 53 -17.20 8.43 2.91
N VAL A 54 -16.57 9.58 2.74
CA VAL A 54 -15.61 10.11 3.72
C VAL A 54 -16.07 11.49 4.18
N THR A 55 -16.25 11.64 5.48
CA THR A 55 -16.56 12.94 6.09
C THR A 55 -15.28 13.48 6.73
N PHE A 56 -14.87 14.65 6.28
CA PHE A 56 -13.74 15.40 6.81
C PHE A 56 -14.20 16.47 7.79
N ASP A 57 -13.42 16.68 8.85
CA ASP A 57 -13.53 17.82 9.75
C ASP A 57 -12.23 18.62 9.64
N VAL A 58 -12.32 19.86 9.19
CA VAL A 58 -11.18 20.76 9.03
C VAL A 58 -11.42 21.98 9.93
N GLY A 59 -10.78 21.98 11.10
CA GLY A 59 -10.93 23.06 12.07
C GLY A 59 -12.38 23.28 12.52
N GLY A 60 -13.16 22.22 12.69
CA GLY A 60 -14.56 22.26 13.10
C GLY A 60 -15.58 22.41 11.95
N ARG A 61 -15.13 22.52 10.70
CA ARG A 61 -15.99 22.53 9.51
C ARG A 61 -16.05 21.15 8.86
N LYS A 62 -17.26 20.62 8.66
CA LYS A 62 -17.46 19.30 8.06
C LYS A 62 -17.70 19.38 6.56
N PHE A 63 -17.08 18.45 5.84
CA PHE A 63 -17.20 18.25 4.39
C PHE A 63 -17.37 16.76 4.12
N THR A 64 -18.28 16.39 3.24
CA THR A 64 -18.45 14.98 2.86
C THR A 64 -18.11 14.78 1.40
N ALA A 65 -17.22 13.84 1.12
CA ALA A 65 -16.94 13.33 -0.21
C ALA A 65 -17.71 12.01 -0.38
N GLU A 66 -18.71 12.01 -1.24
CA GLU A 66 -19.60 10.86 -1.48
C GLU A 66 -18.96 9.82 -2.43
N GLU A 67 -18.02 10.24 -3.25
CA GLU A 67 -17.32 9.40 -4.23
C GLU A 67 -15.87 9.85 -4.40
N PRO A 68 -14.95 8.94 -4.78
CA PRO A 68 -13.58 9.33 -5.06
C PRO A 68 -13.49 10.12 -6.38
N LYS A 69 -12.59 11.11 -6.41
CA LYS A 69 -12.27 11.93 -7.57
C LYS A 69 -10.77 11.94 -7.81
N LEU A 70 -10.36 12.24 -9.03
CA LEU A 70 -8.94 12.39 -9.35
C LEU A 70 -8.39 13.62 -8.61
N ASN A 71 -7.51 13.39 -7.66
CA ASN A 71 -6.83 14.46 -6.94
C ASN A 71 -5.62 14.94 -7.76
N SER A 72 -5.68 16.16 -8.26
CA SER A 72 -4.60 16.74 -9.09
C SER A 72 -3.26 16.87 -8.36
N ARG A 73 -3.24 16.89 -7.02
CA ARG A 73 -2.01 16.95 -6.22
C ARG A 73 -1.26 15.61 -6.23
N THR A 74 -1.98 14.51 -6.21
CA THR A 74 -1.42 13.15 -6.04
C THR A 74 -1.47 12.30 -7.30
N GLY A 75 -2.36 12.65 -8.25
CA GLY A 75 -2.68 11.79 -9.38
C GLY A 75 -3.47 10.53 -9.00
N VAL A 76 -4.03 10.49 -7.79
CA VAL A 76 -4.78 9.34 -7.25
C VAL A 76 -6.28 9.62 -7.30
N TRP A 77 -7.08 8.61 -7.67
CA TRP A 77 -8.51 8.64 -7.47
C TRP A 77 -8.81 8.34 -5.99
N GLU A 78 -9.19 9.37 -5.24
CA GLU A 78 -9.37 9.32 -3.79
C GLU A 78 -10.45 10.27 -3.31
N TYR A 79 -10.89 10.09 -2.08
CA TYR A 79 -11.74 11.07 -1.38
C TYR A 79 -10.87 12.19 -0.87
N PHE A 80 -11.18 13.45 -1.14
CA PHE A 80 -10.38 14.56 -0.64
C PHE A 80 -11.20 15.81 -0.32
N VAL A 81 -10.63 16.63 0.55
CA VAL A 81 -11.13 17.94 0.89
C VAL A 81 -10.10 19.01 0.51
N PRO A 82 -10.48 20.06 -0.24
CA PRO A 82 -9.61 21.19 -0.50
C PRO A 82 -9.51 22.08 0.75
N ILE A 83 -8.31 22.27 1.28
CA ILE A 83 -8.01 23.15 2.41
C ILE A 83 -7.35 24.40 1.85
N ASP A 84 -8.03 25.53 1.89
CA ASP A 84 -7.48 26.82 1.46
C ASP A 84 -6.79 27.50 2.65
N ALA A 85 -5.47 27.40 2.70
CA ALA A 85 -4.67 27.96 3.79
C ALA A 85 -4.80 29.49 3.91
N ALA A 86 -5.10 30.19 2.81
CA ALA A 86 -5.30 31.65 2.83
C ALA A 86 -6.53 32.07 3.64
N LYS A 87 -7.49 31.17 3.81
CA LYS A 87 -8.71 31.38 4.60
C LYS A 87 -8.59 30.96 6.07
N LEU A 88 -7.42 30.49 6.47
CA LEU A 88 -7.13 30.04 7.83
C LEU A 88 -6.10 30.97 8.49
N PRO A 89 -6.14 31.12 9.82
CA PRO A 89 -5.01 31.71 10.52
C PRO A 89 -3.78 30.80 10.37
N ASP A 90 -2.59 31.39 10.25
CA ASP A 90 -1.37 30.60 10.30
C ASP A 90 -1.27 29.82 11.62
N GLY A 91 -0.99 28.55 11.55
CA GLY A 91 -0.92 27.67 12.72
C GLY A 91 -1.38 26.24 12.45
N PRO A 92 -1.52 25.44 13.49
CA PRO A 92 -1.95 24.05 13.36
C PRO A 92 -3.38 23.97 12.79
N VAL A 93 -3.58 23.04 11.86
CA VAL A 93 -4.87 22.69 11.29
C VAL A 93 -5.14 21.23 11.61
N ALA A 94 -6.05 20.98 12.55
CA ALA A 94 -6.52 19.62 12.80
C ALA A 94 -7.42 19.18 11.66
N VAL A 95 -7.02 18.13 10.98
CA VAL A 95 -7.82 17.49 9.93
C VAL A 95 -8.16 16.09 10.39
N LYS A 96 -9.44 15.83 10.58
CA LYS A 96 -9.97 14.51 10.92
C LYS A 96 -10.76 13.96 9.75
N ALA A 97 -10.84 12.64 9.63
CA ALA A 97 -11.66 11.99 8.63
C ALA A 97 -12.30 10.73 9.20
N VAL A 98 -13.55 10.49 8.79
CA VAL A 98 -14.30 9.28 9.09
C VAL A 98 -14.76 8.68 7.77
N ALA A 99 -14.29 7.48 7.47
CA ALA A 99 -14.80 6.68 6.37
C ALA A 99 -16.00 5.85 6.84
N THR A 100 -17.08 5.85 6.08
CA THR A 100 -18.32 5.13 6.42
C THR A 100 -18.80 4.34 5.23
N THR A 101 -19.15 3.06 5.42
CA THR A 101 -19.72 2.21 4.36
C THR A 101 -21.10 2.67 3.96
N LEU A 102 -21.50 2.38 2.70
CA LEU A 102 -22.81 2.74 2.15
C LEU A 102 -23.85 1.61 2.26
N GLY A 103 -23.49 0.48 2.84
CA GLY A 103 -24.37 -0.68 3.02
C GLY A 103 -25.57 -0.40 3.95
N SER A 104 -26.47 -1.38 4.04
CA SER A 104 -27.68 -1.29 4.87
C SER A 104 -27.41 -1.20 6.38
N ALA A 105 -26.23 -1.68 6.83
CA ALA A 105 -25.72 -1.54 8.19
C ALA A 105 -24.38 -0.78 8.11
N PRO A 106 -24.41 0.56 8.11
CA PRO A 106 -23.20 1.36 7.94
C PRO A 106 -22.23 1.17 9.10
N GLU A 107 -20.95 0.88 8.75
CA GLU A 107 -19.85 0.83 9.69
C GLU A 107 -18.88 1.97 9.40
N SER A 108 -18.23 2.46 10.43
CA SER A 108 -17.35 3.62 10.33
C SER A 108 -15.96 3.32 10.86
N PHE A 109 -14.98 3.96 10.24
CA PHE A 109 -13.58 3.96 10.67
C PHE A 109 -13.08 5.39 10.77
N GLU A 110 -12.66 5.79 11.96
CA GLU A 110 -12.04 7.09 12.19
C GLU A 110 -10.53 6.97 11.93
N LEU A 111 -10.03 7.77 10.99
CA LEU A 111 -8.60 7.83 10.69
C LEU A 111 -7.86 8.61 11.79
N PRO A 112 -6.59 8.29 12.06
CA PRO A 112 -5.76 9.13 12.92
C PRO A 112 -5.77 10.58 12.46
N GLU A 113 -5.78 11.53 13.40
CA GLU A 113 -5.74 12.96 13.06
C GLU A 113 -4.51 13.28 12.21
N LEU A 114 -4.72 14.01 11.11
CA LEU A 114 -3.67 14.44 10.20
C LEU A 114 -3.19 15.85 10.64
N PRO A 115 -1.99 15.96 11.21
CA PRO A 115 -1.42 17.25 11.57
C PRO A 115 -0.90 17.98 10.33
N LEU A 116 -1.51 19.13 10.02
CA LEU A 116 -1.07 20.09 9.02
C LEU A 116 -0.88 21.46 9.66
N TYR A 117 -0.26 22.37 8.95
CA TYR A 117 -0.04 23.74 9.42
C TYR A 117 -0.31 24.75 8.30
N ALA A 118 -1.31 25.60 8.47
CA ALA A 118 -1.53 26.74 7.59
C ALA A 118 -0.36 27.72 7.77
N ASN A 119 0.16 28.22 6.65
CA ASN A 119 1.32 29.12 6.62
C ASN A 119 1.25 30.07 5.42
N ALA A 120 0.08 30.61 5.16
CA ALA A 120 -0.11 31.52 4.04
C ALA A 120 0.66 32.84 4.22
N LYS A 121 0.87 33.26 5.48
CA LYS A 121 1.62 34.48 5.84
C LYS A 121 3.09 34.22 6.16
N GLY A 122 3.57 32.96 6.13
CA GLY A 122 4.95 32.59 6.41
C GLY A 122 5.37 32.69 7.87
N THR A 123 4.42 32.63 8.81
CA THR A 123 4.71 32.79 10.26
C THR A 123 5.05 31.49 10.99
N GLN A 124 4.90 30.34 10.32
CA GLN A 124 5.11 29.02 10.92
C GLN A 124 6.45 28.42 10.53
N GLY A 125 7.35 28.26 11.47
CA GLY A 125 8.67 27.67 11.30
C GLY A 125 9.65 28.54 10.52
N SER A 126 10.85 28.03 10.30
CA SER A 126 11.88 28.71 9.53
C SER A 126 11.57 28.71 8.06
N MET A 127 11.77 29.84 7.39
CA MET A 127 11.80 29.99 5.94
C MET A 127 13.22 30.17 5.42
N ALA A 128 14.24 29.95 6.28
CA ALA A 128 15.63 30.10 5.89
C ALA A 128 16.05 29.07 4.84
N GLU A 129 16.83 29.52 3.89
CA GLU A 129 17.48 28.72 2.88
C GLU A 129 18.99 28.81 3.06
N VAL A 130 19.67 27.69 3.12
CA VAL A 130 21.12 27.58 3.31
C VAL A 130 21.68 26.74 2.18
N THR A 131 22.67 27.23 1.47
CA THR A 131 23.36 26.45 0.42
C THR A 131 24.75 26.04 0.90
N ILE A 132 25.06 24.75 0.77
CA ILE A 132 26.36 24.16 1.18
C ILE A 132 26.99 23.31 0.08
N GLY A 133 28.31 23.11 0.19
CA GLY A 133 29.08 22.12 -0.55
C GLY A 133 29.39 20.88 0.31
N PRO A 134 29.99 19.85 -0.28
CA PRO A 134 30.35 18.61 0.42
C PRO A 134 31.43 18.83 1.51
N GLU A 135 32.16 19.93 1.42
CA GLU A 135 33.15 20.36 2.41
C GLU A 135 32.55 20.95 3.70
N ASP A 136 31.27 21.33 3.65
CA ASP A 136 30.58 21.97 4.76
C ASP A 136 29.96 20.92 5.72
N THR A 137 29.72 21.31 6.96
CA THR A 137 29.09 20.46 7.94
C THR A 137 27.57 20.45 7.79
N LEU A 138 26.98 19.31 7.42
CA LEU A 138 25.55 19.15 7.22
C LEU A 138 24.74 19.51 8.47
N ALA A 139 25.21 19.09 9.67
CA ALA A 139 24.54 19.38 10.94
C ALA A 139 24.44 20.90 11.22
N ASP A 140 25.49 21.65 10.90
CA ASP A 140 25.49 23.10 11.05
C ASP A 140 24.54 23.78 10.06
N ALA A 141 24.52 23.30 8.83
CA ALA A 141 23.59 23.80 7.81
C ALA A 141 22.12 23.56 8.22
N VAL A 142 21.80 22.37 8.71
CA VAL A 142 20.46 22.05 9.22
C VAL A 142 20.09 22.92 10.41
N ARG A 143 21.05 23.19 11.32
CA ARG A 143 20.82 24.09 12.45
C ARG A 143 20.56 25.53 11.99
N LYS A 144 21.32 26.01 11.01
CA LYS A 144 21.11 27.36 10.42
C LYS A 144 19.79 27.47 9.66
N ALA A 145 19.40 26.44 8.89
CA ALA A 145 18.12 26.39 8.21
C ALA A 145 16.95 26.41 9.21
N GLY A 146 17.14 25.80 10.37
CA GLY A 146 16.13 25.73 11.41
C GLY A 146 14.98 24.76 11.10
N ASP A 147 14.03 24.69 12.01
CA ASP A 147 12.86 23.81 11.91
C ASP A 147 11.93 24.29 10.79
N GLY A 148 11.85 23.52 9.72
CA GLY A 148 11.07 23.85 8.51
C GLY A 148 11.87 24.52 7.39
N GLY A 149 13.13 24.90 7.60
CA GLY A 149 13.97 25.50 6.57
C GLY A 149 14.44 24.50 5.50
N THR A 150 15.20 25.02 4.53
CA THR A 150 15.75 24.24 3.42
C THR A 150 17.27 24.36 3.37
N VAL A 151 17.95 23.23 3.24
CA VAL A 151 19.35 23.15 2.90
C VAL A 151 19.49 22.70 1.46
N TYR A 152 20.01 23.58 0.61
CA TYR A 152 20.37 23.27 -0.76
C TYR A 152 21.80 22.73 -0.83
N LEU A 153 21.96 21.62 -1.52
CA LEU A 153 23.19 20.85 -1.62
C LEU A 153 23.77 21.00 -3.02
N ARG A 154 25.01 21.51 -3.13
CA ARG A 154 25.75 21.49 -4.38
C ARG A 154 26.17 20.06 -4.72
N LYS A 155 26.62 19.86 -5.94
CA LYS A 155 27.18 18.59 -6.41
C LYS A 155 28.25 18.06 -5.45
N GLY A 156 28.10 16.77 -5.06
CA GLY A 156 29.07 16.09 -4.20
C GLY A 156 28.46 14.97 -3.39
N VAL A 157 29.30 14.35 -2.56
CA VAL A 157 28.94 13.26 -1.66
C VAL A 157 28.90 13.79 -0.23
N TYR A 158 27.77 13.57 0.43
CA TYR A 158 27.51 13.98 1.81
C TYR A 158 27.40 12.75 2.70
N SER A 159 27.84 12.85 3.94
CA SER A 159 27.67 11.77 4.92
C SER A 159 26.37 11.96 5.69
N LEU A 160 25.56 10.89 5.80
CA LEU A 160 24.44 10.83 6.75
C LEU A 160 24.97 10.59 8.18
N SER A 161 25.88 11.44 8.64
CA SER A 161 26.30 11.47 10.02
C SER A 161 25.21 12.09 10.89
N ARG A 162 25.33 11.95 12.22
CA ARG A 162 24.37 12.45 13.18
C ARG A 162 24.11 13.95 12.99
N ILE A 163 22.89 14.30 12.57
CA ILE A 163 22.43 15.68 12.42
C ILE A 163 22.05 16.27 13.81
N GLY A 164 21.96 15.41 14.83
CA GLY A 164 21.60 15.72 16.20
C GLY A 164 20.15 15.33 16.54
N ASP A 165 19.87 15.24 17.83
CA ASP A 165 18.52 14.96 18.32
C ASP A 165 17.64 16.19 18.06
N ARG A 166 16.58 16.01 17.29
CA ARG A 166 15.64 17.06 16.94
C ARG A 166 14.24 16.61 17.32
N ASN A 167 13.57 17.43 18.08
CA ASN A 167 12.13 17.34 18.24
C ASN A 167 11.47 18.35 17.28
N ALA A 168 11.64 18.11 15.99
CA ALA A 168 11.17 19.03 14.96
C ALA A 168 9.65 19.01 14.84
N LYS A 169 9.05 20.18 14.70
CA LYS A 169 7.62 20.35 14.40
C LYS A 169 7.35 20.21 12.93
N PHE A 170 8.27 20.69 12.08
CA PHE A 170 8.13 20.73 10.64
C PHE A 170 9.24 19.94 9.93
N TRP A 171 8.99 19.61 8.67
CA TRP A 171 9.98 18.99 7.81
C TRP A 171 11.10 19.99 7.47
N THR A 172 12.33 19.70 7.85
CA THR A 172 13.50 20.39 7.30
C THR A 172 13.93 19.67 6.04
N THR A 173 14.06 20.40 4.94
CA THR A 173 14.32 19.84 3.63
C THR A 173 15.82 19.87 3.31
N LEU A 174 16.35 18.72 2.88
CA LEU A 174 17.67 18.55 2.29
C LEU A 174 17.47 18.29 0.79
N ALA A 175 17.77 19.25 -0.06
CA ALA A 175 17.45 19.19 -1.49
C ALA A 175 18.67 19.45 -2.37
N ALA A 176 18.73 18.83 -3.54
CA ALA A 176 19.66 19.27 -4.57
C ALA A 176 19.46 20.75 -4.87
N ALA A 177 20.55 21.51 -5.01
CA ALA A 177 20.49 22.92 -5.35
C ALA A 177 19.83 23.10 -6.73
N PRO A 178 19.15 24.23 -6.97
CA PRO A 178 18.55 24.51 -8.27
C PRO A 178 19.55 24.33 -9.42
N GLY A 179 19.16 23.55 -10.44
CA GLY A 179 20.01 23.22 -11.57
C GLY A 179 20.96 22.02 -11.37
N THR A 180 21.05 21.48 -10.15
CA THR A 180 21.81 20.25 -9.86
C THR A 180 20.93 19.02 -10.05
N LYS A 181 21.43 18.03 -10.75
CA LYS A 181 20.71 16.78 -10.97
C LYS A 181 20.73 15.88 -9.72
N ARG A 182 19.73 15.01 -9.59
CA ARG A 182 19.58 14.07 -8.49
C ARG A 182 20.83 13.19 -8.28
N GLU A 183 21.38 12.66 -9.35
CA GLU A 183 22.55 11.78 -9.35
C GLU A 183 23.86 12.51 -9.05
N GLU A 184 23.86 13.83 -9.01
CA GLU A 184 25.04 14.63 -8.66
C GLU A 184 25.12 14.97 -7.16
N VAL A 185 24.03 14.73 -6.41
CA VAL A 185 23.98 14.96 -4.96
C VAL A 185 23.70 13.63 -4.27
N GLU A 186 24.74 13.09 -3.68
CA GLU A 186 24.70 11.76 -3.10
C GLU A 186 24.84 11.79 -1.57
N PHE A 187 24.08 10.97 -0.89
CA PHE A 187 24.24 10.70 0.54
C PHE A 187 24.72 9.29 0.78
N SER A 188 25.86 9.13 1.43
CA SER A 188 26.31 7.83 1.91
C SER A 188 25.50 7.36 3.11
N ALA A 189 25.27 6.05 3.21
CA ALA A 189 24.52 5.42 4.30
C ALA A 189 25.00 5.86 5.68
N GLY A 190 24.05 6.02 6.60
CA GLY A 190 24.39 6.46 7.94
C GLY A 190 23.19 6.54 8.89
N ARG A 191 23.44 7.20 10.02
CA ARG A 191 22.45 7.44 11.07
C ARG A 191 22.26 8.94 11.23
N PRO A 192 21.36 9.55 10.48
CA PRO A 192 21.21 11.01 10.53
C PRO A 192 20.80 11.50 11.93
N GLY A 193 20.17 10.67 12.74
CA GLY A 193 19.54 11.12 13.99
C GLY A 193 18.62 12.31 13.71
N GLY A 194 17.57 12.47 14.37
CA GLY A 194 16.71 13.61 14.10
C GLY A 194 15.39 13.23 13.47
N ASP A 195 14.38 14.02 13.78
CA ASP A 195 13.01 13.82 13.35
C ASP A 195 12.65 14.80 12.23
N LYS A 196 11.79 14.34 11.31
CA LYS A 196 11.24 15.13 10.20
C LYS A 196 12.27 15.74 9.24
N LEU A 197 13.17 14.88 8.75
CA LEU A 197 14.05 15.20 7.62
C LEU A 197 13.38 14.80 6.32
N ARG A 198 13.28 15.74 5.38
CA ARG A 198 12.85 15.50 4.00
C ARG A 198 14.06 15.55 3.08
N PHE A 199 14.38 14.43 2.47
CA PHE A 199 15.34 14.34 1.38
C PHE A 199 14.60 14.56 0.06
N ARG A 200 15.05 15.49 -0.76
CA ARG A 200 14.34 15.82 -1.98
C ARG A 200 15.28 15.90 -3.18
N ASN A 201 14.96 15.12 -4.20
CA ASN A 201 15.68 15.08 -5.47
C ASN A 201 17.20 14.84 -5.27
N VAL A 202 17.53 13.80 -4.50
CA VAL A 202 18.89 13.38 -4.17
C VAL A 202 19.03 11.87 -4.28
N THR A 203 20.26 11.39 -4.37
CA THR A 203 20.59 9.97 -4.33
C THR A 203 21.06 9.56 -2.93
N LEU A 204 20.47 8.52 -2.37
CA LEU A 204 20.91 7.91 -1.12
C LEU A 204 21.47 6.53 -1.44
N PHE A 205 22.69 6.23 -0.98
CA PHE A 205 23.32 4.97 -1.28
C PHE A 205 23.98 4.30 -0.08
N CYS A 206 24.06 2.97 -0.13
CA CYS A 206 25.07 2.22 0.61
C CYS A 206 26.10 1.64 -0.36
N ASP A 207 27.28 1.35 0.16
CA ASP A 207 28.39 0.69 -0.53
C ASP A 207 28.79 -0.51 0.31
N ALA A 208 27.84 -1.46 0.45
CA ALA A 208 27.91 -2.52 1.45
C ALA A 208 27.96 -3.90 0.82
N GLU A 209 28.84 -4.74 1.38
CA GLU A 209 28.92 -6.18 1.14
C GLU A 209 28.69 -6.94 2.44
N GLY A 210 28.17 -8.16 2.36
CA GLY A 210 27.94 -9.03 3.52
C GLY A 210 26.48 -9.22 3.90
N LYS A 211 26.20 -9.45 5.20
CA LYS A 211 24.88 -9.96 5.60
C LYS A 211 23.77 -8.91 5.67
N TYR A 212 24.07 -7.69 6.08
CA TYR A 212 23.04 -6.71 6.37
C TYR A 212 23.55 -5.27 6.25
N ALA A 213 22.76 -4.42 5.62
CA ALA A 213 22.99 -2.98 5.57
C ALA A 213 21.67 -2.21 5.55
N SER A 214 21.69 -0.93 5.92
CA SER A 214 20.59 0.00 5.72
C SER A 214 21.14 1.34 5.25
N ILE A 215 20.47 1.99 4.30
CA ILE A 215 20.88 3.33 3.86
C ILE A 215 20.62 4.33 4.99
N ILE A 216 19.42 4.33 5.56
CA ILE A 216 19.08 5.16 6.71
C ILE A 216 18.83 4.23 7.89
N ALA A 217 19.74 4.23 8.86
CA ALA A 217 19.57 3.49 10.10
C ALA A 217 18.92 4.39 11.16
N GLY A 218 17.86 3.87 11.80
CA GLY A 218 17.21 4.55 12.94
C GLY A 218 18.02 4.39 14.22
N GLU A 219 17.96 5.40 15.08
CA GLU A 219 18.38 5.32 16.49
C GLU A 219 17.17 5.11 17.40
N ASN A 220 17.39 4.74 18.67
CA ASN A 220 16.31 4.50 19.63
C ASN A 220 15.40 5.73 19.76
N GLY A 221 14.11 5.52 19.47
CA GLY A 221 13.06 6.56 19.63
C GLY A 221 12.84 7.46 18.41
N ALA A 222 13.53 7.21 17.30
CA ALA A 222 13.48 8.09 16.18
C ALA A 222 12.34 7.81 15.25
N THR A 223 12.09 8.42 14.43
CA THR A 223 12.45 9.35 13.43
C THR A 223 11.55 9.11 12.25
N CYS A 224 10.91 10.14 11.91
CA CYS A 224 10.10 10.20 10.73
C CYS A 224 10.96 10.80 9.62
N CYS A 225 11.10 10.14 8.47
CA CYS A 225 11.76 10.69 7.29
C CYS A 225 10.84 10.70 6.08
N TRP A 226 11.11 11.62 5.17
CA TRP A 226 10.40 11.72 3.90
C TRP A 226 11.41 11.70 2.75
N LEU A 227 11.31 10.69 1.91
CA LEU A 227 12.09 10.52 0.69
C LEU A 227 11.22 10.97 -0.49
N ASP A 228 11.54 12.12 -1.06
CA ASP A 228 10.75 12.81 -2.07
C ASP A 228 11.56 12.92 -3.36
N GLU A 229 11.15 12.21 -4.41
CA GLU A 229 11.87 12.12 -5.69
C GLU A 229 13.33 11.64 -5.54
N CYS A 230 13.58 10.70 -4.62
CA CYS A 230 14.92 10.20 -4.36
C CYS A 230 15.23 8.92 -5.14
N THR A 231 16.52 8.69 -5.43
CA THR A 231 17.05 7.38 -5.82
C THR A 231 17.70 6.71 -4.60
N MET A 232 17.36 5.46 -4.33
CA MET A 232 17.96 4.63 -3.28
C MET A 232 18.62 3.41 -3.91
N LEU A 233 19.92 3.20 -3.60
CA LEU A 233 20.66 2.07 -4.18
C LEU A 233 21.80 1.53 -3.32
N ASN A 234 22.21 0.28 -3.58
CA ASN A 234 23.48 -0.26 -3.14
C ASN A 234 24.47 -0.23 -4.31
N LYS A 235 25.56 0.53 -4.20
CA LYS A 235 26.59 0.63 -5.25
C LYS A 235 27.35 -0.67 -5.53
N LYS A 236 27.27 -1.65 -4.63
CA LYS A 236 27.80 -3.02 -4.83
C LYS A 236 26.81 -3.95 -5.51
N GLY A 237 25.59 -3.49 -5.78
CA GLY A 237 24.53 -4.25 -6.43
C GLY A 237 23.67 -5.05 -5.46
N ARG A 238 22.52 -5.51 -5.98
CA ARG A 238 21.45 -6.16 -5.21
C ARG A 238 21.82 -7.48 -4.53
N TRP A 239 22.85 -8.15 -4.99
CA TRP A 239 23.28 -9.44 -4.43
C TRP A 239 24.45 -9.33 -3.44
N ALA A 240 24.99 -8.15 -3.24
CA ALA A 240 26.17 -7.96 -2.39
C ALA A 240 25.85 -8.14 -0.90
N CYS A 241 24.66 -7.75 -0.47
CA CYS A 241 24.21 -7.92 0.92
C CYS A 241 22.67 -7.81 1.02
N ASN A 242 22.13 -8.14 2.20
CA ASN A 242 20.72 -7.84 2.51
C ASN A 242 20.58 -6.35 2.84
N ALA A 243 20.51 -5.52 1.80
CA ALA A 243 20.44 -4.07 1.92
C ALA A 243 19.00 -3.57 1.92
N ASN A 244 18.64 -2.82 2.97
CA ASN A 244 17.35 -2.16 3.13
C ASN A 244 17.49 -0.64 2.95
N VAL A 245 16.45 0.00 2.46
CA VAL A 245 16.39 1.47 2.43
C VAL A 245 16.35 2.01 3.86
N LEU A 246 15.51 1.43 4.69
CA LEU A 246 15.24 1.88 6.05
C LEU A 246 15.62 0.80 7.07
N GLY A 247 16.27 1.19 8.12
CA GLY A 247 16.48 0.35 9.30
C GLY A 247 15.17 0.14 10.09
N ASN A 248 15.17 -0.85 10.98
CA ASN A 248 14.02 -1.18 11.81
C ASN A 248 13.51 0.01 12.63
N ARG A 249 12.19 0.11 12.82
CA ARG A 249 11.49 1.09 13.64
C ARG A 249 11.47 2.53 13.11
N MET A 250 11.74 2.75 11.84
CA MET A 250 11.55 4.06 11.23
C MET A 250 10.14 4.21 10.64
N ARG A 251 9.51 5.37 10.84
CA ARG A 251 8.38 5.79 10.02
C ARG A 251 8.93 6.53 8.81
N ALA A 252 8.51 6.14 7.62
CA ALA A 252 8.94 6.80 6.41
C ALA A 252 7.77 7.06 5.47
N TYR A 253 7.97 8.08 4.67
CA TYR A 253 7.10 8.43 3.55
C TYR A 253 7.98 8.49 2.31
N VAL A 254 7.53 7.85 1.23
CA VAL A 254 8.23 7.81 -0.04
C VAL A 254 7.29 8.32 -1.11
N THR A 255 7.67 9.40 -1.80
CA THR A 255 6.87 10.00 -2.86
C THR A 255 7.73 10.19 -4.11
N GLY A 256 7.33 9.57 -5.22
CA GLY A 256 8.12 9.53 -6.44
C GLY A 256 9.46 8.80 -6.29
N GLY A 257 10.36 9.01 -7.24
CA GLY A 257 11.71 8.43 -7.22
C GLY A 257 11.77 6.92 -7.46
N GLU A 258 12.91 6.33 -7.13
CA GLU A 258 13.18 4.91 -7.39
C GLU A 258 14.02 4.23 -6.30
N THR A 259 13.84 2.92 -6.15
CA THR A 259 14.72 2.02 -5.40
C THR A 259 15.27 0.97 -6.35
N LYS A 260 16.59 0.85 -6.44
CA LYS A 260 17.25 -0.11 -7.34
C LYS A 260 18.51 -0.72 -6.73
N GLU A 261 18.92 -1.87 -7.26
CA GLU A 261 20.14 -2.58 -6.81
C GLU A 261 20.17 -2.81 -5.29
N MET A 262 19.01 -2.93 -4.66
CA MET A 262 18.84 -3.21 -3.23
C MET A 262 18.41 -4.67 -3.01
N ALA A 263 18.41 -5.12 -1.77
CA ALA A 263 17.76 -6.38 -1.46
C ALA A 263 16.24 -6.19 -1.41
N ASN A 264 15.77 -5.21 -0.66
CA ASN A 264 14.34 -4.98 -0.45
C ASN A 264 13.91 -3.59 -0.92
N GLY A 265 12.66 -3.47 -1.30
CA GLY A 265 12.01 -2.18 -1.47
C GLY A 265 11.86 -1.42 -0.15
N PRO A 266 11.45 -0.15 -0.18
CA PRO A 266 11.29 0.64 1.04
C PRO A 266 10.03 0.19 1.81
N GLY A 267 10.20 -0.29 3.05
CA GLY A 267 9.10 -0.52 3.97
C GLY A 267 8.63 0.80 4.58
N ALA A 268 7.66 1.49 3.97
CA ALA A 268 7.24 2.82 4.39
C ALA A 268 5.73 2.89 4.67
N THR A 269 5.32 3.80 5.56
CA THR A 269 3.91 4.05 5.92
C THR A 269 3.10 4.57 4.73
N LEU A 270 3.72 5.37 3.86
CA LEU A 270 3.16 5.81 2.58
C LEU A 270 4.21 5.66 1.49
N GLN A 271 3.84 4.99 0.42
CA GLN A 271 4.60 4.95 -0.83
C GLN A 271 3.68 5.36 -1.96
N ARG A 272 4.01 6.45 -2.66
CA ARG A 272 3.21 6.94 -3.77
C ARG A 272 4.06 7.25 -4.99
N GLY A 273 3.68 6.68 -6.16
CA GLY A 273 4.35 6.94 -7.42
C GLY A 273 5.81 6.47 -7.45
N HIS A 274 6.17 5.49 -6.62
CA HIS A 274 7.52 5.02 -6.46
C HIS A 274 7.81 3.81 -7.37
N TYR A 275 9.00 3.78 -7.94
CA TYR A 275 9.45 2.68 -8.80
C TYR A 275 10.52 1.85 -8.10
N VAL A 276 10.24 0.56 -7.92
CA VAL A 276 11.17 -0.41 -7.35
C VAL A 276 11.64 -1.34 -8.46
N HIS A 277 12.94 -1.46 -8.68
CA HIS A 277 13.44 -2.36 -9.72
C HIS A 277 14.82 -2.93 -9.41
N ASP A 278 15.15 -4.02 -10.09
CA ASP A 278 16.46 -4.68 -9.94
C ASP A 278 16.79 -4.97 -8.47
N ILE A 279 15.86 -5.58 -7.75
CA ILE A 279 16.03 -5.98 -6.35
C ILE A 279 16.15 -7.49 -6.21
N SER A 280 16.62 -7.99 -5.05
CA SER A 280 16.85 -9.42 -4.84
C SER A 280 15.91 -10.09 -3.85
N SER A 281 15.04 -9.35 -3.16
CA SER A 281 14.12 -9.86 -2.15
C SER A 281 12.76 -9.16 -2.21
N ASP A 282 12.14 -8.86 -1.07
CA ASP A 282 10.76 -8.39 -0.99
C ASP A 282 10.56 -6.97 -1.53
N VAL A 283 9.48 -6.77 -2.28
CA VAL A 283 9.17 -5.49 -2.92
C VAL A 283 8.47 -4.55 -1.95
N TRP A 284 7.29 -4.95 -1.48
CA TRP A 284 6.47 -4.17 -0.56
C TRP A 284 6.36 -4.91 0.77
N THR A 285 6.68 -4.25 1.85
CA THR A 285 6.63 -4.87 3.18
C THR A 285 5.97 -3.97 4.20
N GLY A 286 5.40 -4.56 5.23
CA GLY A 286 4.94 -3.82 6.39
C GLY A 286 3.47 -4.00 6.74
N SER A 287 3.10 -3.39 7.84
CA SER A 287 1.77 -3.20 8.39
C SER A 287 1.49 -1.71 8.43
N ASP A 288 0.23 -1.31 8.48
CA ASP A 288 -0.16 0.08 8.61
C ASP A 288 0.43 0.96 7.48
N CYS A 289 0.28 0.51 6.21
CA CYS A 289 0.89 1.13 5.05
C CYS A 289 -0.08 1.36 3.88
N LEU A 290 0.17 2.42 3.12
CA LEU A 290 -0.44 2.71 1.84
C LEU A 290 0.62 2.68 0.75
N VAL A 291 0.46 1.79 -0.23
CA VAL A 291 1.25 1.74 -1.46
C VAL A 291 0.31 2.09 -2.60
N VAL A 292 0.54 3.20 -3.28
CA VAL A 292 -0.36 3.69 -4.31
C VAL A 292 0.37 4.23 -5.54
N ASN A 293 -0.14 3.91 -6.74
CA ASN A 293 0.45 4.27 -8.02
C ASN A 293 1.93 3.87 -8.12
N CYS A 294 2.30 2.70 -7.57
CA CYS A 294 3.67 2.20 -7.53
C CYS A 294 3.87 1.07 -8.52
N ARG A 295 5.11 0.90 -8.95
CA ARG A 295 5.48 -0.15 -9.90
C ARG A 295 6.75 -0.87 -9.44
N CYS A 296 6.85 -2.18 -9.75
CA CYS A 296 8.11 -2.89 -9.62
C CYS A 296 8.43 -3.71 -10.87
N ASP A 297 9.73 -3.90 -11.13
CA ASP A 297 10.25 -4.77 -12.19
C ASP A 297 11.54 -5.45 -11.73
N GLY A 298 11.88 -6.58 -12.37
CA GLY A 298 13.20 -7.17 -12.26
C GLY A 298 13.58 -7.66 -10.86
N VAL A 299 12.65 -8.29 -10.15
CA VAL A 299 12.97 -8.98 -8.89
C VAL A 299 13.68 -10.28 -9.22
N ASP A 300 14.93 -10.42 -8.76
CA ASP A 300 15.73 -11.64 -9.01
C ASP A 300 16.57 -12.01 -7.79
N PRO A 301 16.23 -13.09 -7.07
CA PRO A 301 17.00 -13.55 -5.92
C PRO A 301 18.40 -14.06 -6.29
N GLY A 302 18.65 -14.36 -7.57
CA GLY A 302 19.94 -14.91 -8.02
C GLY A 302 20.30 -16.18 -7.26
N LYS A 303 21.52 -16.17 -6.68
CA LYS A 303 22.04 -17.27 -5.85
C LYS A 303 22.00 -16.97 -4.35
N THR A 304 21.34 -15.91 -3.93
CA THR A 304 21.33 -15.49 -2.50
C THR A 304 20.57 -16.44 -1.60
N GLY A 305 19.70 -17.29 -2.16
CA GLY A 305 18.77 -18.11 -1.40
C GLY A 305 17.61 -17.29 -0.80
N ALA A 306 17.48 -16.02 -1.17
CA ALA A 306 16.33 -15.20 -0.78
C ALA A 306 15.02 -15.79 -1.35
N HIS A 307 13.95 -15.50 -0.66
CA HIS A 307 12.62 -15.96 -1.00
C HIS A 307 11.72 -14.74 -1.18
N PRO A 308 11.87 -14.04 -2.29
CA PRO A 308 11.23 -12.75 -2.49
C PRO A 308 9.71 -12.87 -2.60
N ASP A 309 9.02 -11.86 -2.08
CA ASP A 309 7.59 -11.69 -2.17
C ASP A 309 7.25 -10.34 -2.83
N PHE A 310 6.21 -10.33 -3.68
CA PHE A 310 5.68 -9.06 -4.20
C PHE A 310 5.14 -8.18 -3.07
N HIS A 311 4.46 -8.79 -2.11
CA HIS A 311 4.12 -8.17 -0.85
C HIS A 311 4.31 -9.16 0.29
N GLN A 312 5.14 -8.81 1.26
CA GLN A 312 5.34 -9.60 2.46
C GLN A 312 4.82 -8.87 3.70
N SER A 313 3.87 -9.50 4.37
CA SER A 313 3.35 -9.05 5.65
C SER A 313 3.06 -10.23 6.53
N HIS A 314 3.76 -10.36 7.64
CA HIS A 314 3.47 -11.41 8.60
C HIS A 314 3.61 -10.94 10.05
N ALA A 315 2.73 -11.44 10.89
CA ALA A 315 2.80 -11.23 12.32
C ALA A 315 2.84 -12.58 13.05
N LYS A 316 3.57 -12.63 14.16
CA LYS A 316 3.49 -13.75 15.10
C LYS A 316 2.27 -13.58 15.99
N ALA A 317 1.58 -14.67 16.33
CA ALA A 317 0.49 -14.64 17.29
C ALA A 317 0.93 -14.05 18.64
N PRO A 318 0.09 -13.23 19.30
CA PRO A 318 -1.27 -12.81 18.93
C PRO A 318 -1.35 -11.60 17.98
N GLY A 319 -0.23 -11.09 17.47
CA GLY A 319 -0.19 -9.90 16.62
C GLY A 319 -0.89 -10.09 15.28
N TRP A 320 -1.27 -8.99 14.64
CA TRP A 320 -1.85 -8.91 13.31
C TRP A 320 -1.05 -7.95 12.43
N VAL A 321 -1.00 -8.25 11.14
CA VAL A 321 -0.71 -7.25 10.10
C VAL A 321 -2.04 -6.61 9.75
N HIS A 322 -2.12 -5.31 9.78
CA HIS A 322 -3.40 -4.60 9.59
C HIS A 322 -3.23 -3.30 8.83
N ASP A 323 -4.35 -2.80 8.31
CA ASP A 323 -4.44 -1.52 7.62
C ASP A 323 -3.44 -1.38 6.45
N VAL A 324 -3.32 -2.47 5.66
CA VAL A 324 -2.50 -2.49 4.44
C VAL A 324 -3.37 -2.16 3.25
N ILE A 325 -2.98 -1.16 2.46
CA ILE A 325 -3.61 -0.86 1.19
C ILE A 325 -2.56 -0.89 0.08
N LEU A 326 -2.76 -1.77 -0.92
CA LEU A 326 -2.11 -1.68 -2.22
C LEU A 326 -3.14 -1.23 -3.25
N TYR A 327 -2.92 -0.07 -3.85
CA TYR A 327 -3.85 0.52 -4.82
C TYR A 327 -3.12 1.01 -6.07
N ASN A 328 -3.55 0.55 -7.25
CA ASN A 328 -2.87 0.83 -8.52
C ASN A 328 -1.39 0.43 -8.48
N VAL A 329 -1.10 -0.83 -8.16
CA VAL A 329 0.27 -1.34 -8.04
C VAL A 329 0.51 -2.43 -9.06
N SER A 330 1.62 -2.32 -9.81
CA SER A 330 2.00 -3.32 -10.80
C SER A 330 3.39 -3.91 -10.55
N GLY A 331 3.59 -5.16 -10.99
CA GLY A 331 4.88 -5.82 -10.94
C GLY A 331 5.05 -6.82 -12.07
N TYR A 332 6.17 -6.73 -12.80
CA TYR A 332 6.48 -7.58 -13.94
C TYR A 332 7.94 -8.04 -13.90
N ASP A 333 8.22 -9.13 -14.61
CA ASP A 333 9.55 -9.74 -14.63
C ASP A 333 10.11 -10.04 -13.22
N CYS A 334 9.22 -10.49 -12.34
CA CYS A 334 9.52 -10.71 -10.95
C CYS A 334 9.65 -12.22 -10.67
N ARG A 335 10.84 -12.67 -10.33
CA ARG A 335 11.11 -14.03 -9.83
C ARG A 335 10.79 -14.10 -8.32
N CYS A 336 9.53 -13.87 -7.97
CA CYS A 336 9.08 -13.84 -6.59
C CYS A 336 7.72 -14.53 -6.43
N GLN A 337 7.32 -14.73 -5.21
CA GLN A 337 5.92 -15.07 -4.89
C GLN A 337 5.04 -13.82 -5.00
N GLY A 338 3.74 -14.01 -4.99
CA GLY A 338 2.79 -12.91 -4.96
C GLY A 338 2.63 -12.32 -3.55
N LEU A 339 1.42 -12.40 -3.01
CA LEU A 339 1.12 -11.90 -1.68
C LEU A 339 1.42 -12.96 -0.62
N PHE A 340 2.33 -12.67 0.27
CA PHE A 340 2.63 -13.49 1.43
C PHE A 340 2.08 -12.80 2.68
N GLY A 341 0.83 -13.15 3.06
CA GLY A 341 0.15 -12.54 4.20
C GLY A 341 -0.12 -13.57 5.29
N ILE A 342 0.38 -13.34 6.49
CA ILE A 342 0.08 -14.13 7.69
C ILE A 342 -0.62 -13.23 8.69
N ARG A 343 -1.82 -13.63 9.16
CA ARG A 343 -2.62 -12.88 10.14
C ARG A 343 -2.95 -11.46 9.64
N LEU A 344 -3.53 -11.41 8.45
CA LEU A 344 -3.87 -10.16 7.77
C LEU A 344 -5.31 -9.73 8.11
N ARG A 345 -5.50 -8.48 8.52
CA ARG A 345 -6.83 -7.91 8.72
C ARG A 345 -6.95 -6.47 8.25
N ASP A 346 -8.20 -6.02 8.06
CA ASP A 346 -8.51 -4.64 7.68
C ASP A 346 -7.64 -4.14 6.53
N SER A 347 -7.58 -4.90 5.44
CA SER A 347 -6.66 -4.64 4.34
C SER A 347 -7.34 -4.68 2.99
N ALA A 348 -6.82 -3.93 2.01
CA ALA A 348 -7.38 -3.86 0.67
C ALA A 348 -6.28 -3.92 -0.40
N PHE A 349 -6.50 -4.78 -1.40
CA PHE A 349 -5.66 -4.94 -2.58
C PHE A 349 -6.53 -4.64 -3.79
N VAL A 350 -6.35 -3.47 -4.40
CA VAL A 350 -7.25 -2.95 -5.43
C VAL A 350 -6.47 -2.48 -6.65
N ASN A 351 -6.93 -2.88 -7.84
CA ASN A 351 -6.20 -2.61 -9.09
C ASN A 351 -4.73 -3.03 -9.00
N VAL A 352 -4.48 -4.27 -8.61
CA VAL A 352 -3.13 -4.83 -8.55
C VAL A 352 -2.91 -5.76 -9.72
N SER A 353 -1.83 -5.53 -10.48
CA SER A 353 -1.47 -6.35 -11.62
C SER A 353 -0.05 -6.84 -11.49
N PHE A 354 0.15 -8.17 -11.53
CA PHE A 354 1.50 -8.69 -11.48
C PHE A 354 1.67 -10.02 -12.22
N LYS A 355 2.89 -10.21 -12.70
CA LYS A 355 3.40 -11.44 -13.29
C LYS A 355 4.66 -11.82 -12.56
N CYS A 356 4.59 -12.92 -11.82
CA CYS A 356 5.72 -13.46 -11.08
C CYS A 356 5.93 -14.93 -11.48
N ASP A 357 7.13 -15.46 -11.32
CA ASP A 357 7.45 -16.83 -11.72
C ASP A 357 6.88 -17.90 -10.77
N CYS A 358 6.59 -17.52 -9.53
CA CYS A 358 6.08 -18.41 -8.51
C CYS A 358 4.57 -18.23 -8.28
N ALA A 359 3.92 -19.23 -7.71
CA ALA A 359 2.53 -19.12 -7.34
C ALA A 359 2.31 -18.01 -6.28
N MET A 360 1.18 -17.33 -6.38
CA MET A 360 0.73 -16.44 -5.32
C MET A 360 0.26 -17.26 -4.13
N TYR A 361 0.85 -17.03 -2.98
CA TYR A 361 0.47 -17.71 -1.76
C TYR A 361 -0.22 -16.76 -0.79
N THR A 362 -1.44 -17.08 -0.44
CA THR A 362 -2.10 -16.53 0.74
C THR A 362 -1.87 -17.56 1.84
N GLN A 363 -0.68 -17.53 2.43
CA GLN A 363 -0.32 -18.49 3.47
C GLN A 363 -1.02 -18.18 4.79
N TYR A 364 -1.36 -19.23 5.52
CA TYR A 364 -1.98 -19.12 6.84
C TYR A 364 -3.25 -18.27 6.84
N SER A 365 -4.06 -18.47 5.81
CA SER A 365 -5.31 -17.75 5.58
C SER A 365 -6.41 -18.05 6.61
N ASP A 366 -6.17 -19.00 7.52
CA ASP A 366 -6.98 -19.26 8.70
C ASP A 366 -7.12 -18.05 9.64
N ASP A 367 -6.16 -17.13 9.59
CA ASP A 367 -6.19 -15.86 10.32
C ASP A 367 -6.30 -14.69 9.33
N MET A 368 -7.41 -14.56 8.63
CA MET A 368 -7.68 -13.44 7.73
C MET A 368 -9.04 -12.82 8.04
N GLU A 369 -9.07 -11.52 8.28
CA GLU A 369 -10.27 -10.80 8.74
C GLU A 369 -10.42 -9.45 8.04
N ASN A 370 -11.60 -9.20 7.45
CA ASN A 370 -11.92 -7.95 6.75
C ASN A 370 -10.88 -7.58 5.68
N VAL A 371 -10.75 -8.41 4.64
CA VAL A 371 -9.80 -8.21 3.54
C VAL A 371 -10.52 -8.16 2.20
N LEU A 372 -10.28 -7.10 1.43
CA LEU A 372 -10.81 -6.92 0.09
C LEU A 372 -9.72 -7.14 -0.97
N PHE A 373 -9.96 -8.06 -1.88
CA PHE A 373 -9.20 -8.24 -3.12
C PHE A 373 -10.12 -7.86 -4.28
N ALA A 374 -9.86 -6.74 -4.95
CA ALA A 374 -10.71 -6.26 -6.04
C ALA A 374 -9.89 -5.86 -7.28
N HIS A 375 -10.38 -6.20 -8.45
CA HIS A 375 -9.74 -5.85 -9.72
C HIS A 375 -8.27 -6.30 -9.80
N ILE A 376 -7.95 -7.51 -9.33
CA ILE A 376 -6.61 -8.07 -9.45
C ILE A 376 -6.45 -8.74 -10.81
N THR A 377 -5.34 -8.45 -11.48
CA THR A 377 -4.88 -9.18 -12.67
C THR A 377 -3.67 -10.02 -12.31
N LEU A 378 -3.85 -11.34 -12.22
CA LEU A 378 -2.78 -12.28 -11.92
C LEU A 378 -2.41 -13.04 -13.18
N VAL A 379 -1.20 -12.79 -13.71
CA VAL A 379 -0.74 -13.34 -14.98
C VAL A 379 0.05 -14.62 -14.77
N ASP A 380 -0.40 -15.70 -15.41
CA ASP A 380 0.24 -17.03 -15.46
C ASP A 380 0.41 -17.78 -14.13
N GLN A 381 -0.18 -17.28 -13.06
CA GLN A 381 0.00 -17.84 -11.74
C GLN A 381 -1.26 -18.51 -11.21
N THR A 382 -1.05 -19.44 -10.30
CA THR A 382 -2.10 -20.03 -9.47
C THR A 382 -2.14 -19.29 -8.15
N TRP A 383 -3.29 -18.81 -7.75
CA TRP A 383 -3.50 -18.29 -6.40
C TRP A 383 -3.78 -19.45 -5.45
N LEU A 384 -2.81 -19.75 -4.61
CA LEU A 384 -2.90 -20.83 -3.63
C LEU A 384 -3.21 -20.26 -2.25
N TRP A 385 -4.28 -20.77 -1.67
CA TRP A 385 -4.63 -20.52 -0.28
C TRP A 385 -4.08 -21.70 0.54
N ARG A 386 -3.31 -21.43 1.58
CA ARG A 386 -2.68 -22.47 2.40
C ARG A 386 -3.09 -22.32 3.85
N GLU A 387 -3.44 -23.46 4.45
CA GLU A 387 -3.66 -23.59 5.89
C GLU A 387 -2.34 -23.54 6.65
N ALA A 388 -2.37 -23.11 7.91
CA ALA A 388 -1.26 -23.30 8.83
C ALA A 388 -0.91 -24.78 8.94
N LYS A 389 0.36 -25.12 8.85
CA LYS A 389 0.83 -26.48 9.08
C LYS A 389 0.69 -26.81 10.56
N GLY A 390 -0.35 -27.50 10.93
CA GLY A 390 -0.57 -28.00 12.30
C GLY A 390 -1.85 -28.82 12.43
N PRO A 391 -1.99 -29.68 13.45
CA PRO A 391 -3.14 -30.58 13.60
C PRO A 391 -4.47 -29.84 13.89
N LYS A 392 -4.50 -28.52 13.89
CA LYS A 392 -5.67 -27.69 14.19
C LYS A 392 -5.86 -26.51 13.23
N GLY A 393 -5.22 -26.50 12.08
CA GLY A 393 -5.43 -25.46 11.07
C GLY A 393 -6.84 -25.55 10.49
N THR A 394 -7.79 -24.84 11.07
CA THR A 394 -9.10 -24.61 10.48
C THR A 394 -9.04 -23.29 9.75
N PHE A 395 -9.17 -23.28 8.42
CA PHE A 395 -9.42 -22.09 7.65
C PHE A 395 -10.69 -21.42 8.19
N ASN A 396 -10.54 -20.24 8.74
CA ASN A 396 -11.65 -19.50 9.33
C ASN A 396 -11.55 -18.02 8.94
N PRO A 397 -11.64 -17.72 7.63
CA PRO A 397 -11.66 -16.34 7.17
C PRO A 397 -12.90 -15.64 7.67
N LYS A 398 -12.78 -14.38 8.02
CA LYS A 398 -13.90 -13.55 8.39
C LYS A 398 -13.99 -12.37 7.45
N ASN A 399 -15.08 -12.28 6.72
CA ASN A 399 -15.33 -11.17 5.81
C ASN A 399 -14.18 -10.93 4.80
N VAL A 400 -13.74 -11.98 4.12
CA VAL A 400 -12.78 -11.91 3.02
C VAL A 400 -13.53 -11.87 1.69
N ARG A 401 -13.15 -10.97 0.80
CA ARG A 401 -13.83 -10.69 -0.46
C ARG A 401 -12.86 -10.75 -1.64
N VAL A 402 -13.22 -11.47 -2.68
CA VAL A 402 -12.49 -11.55 -3.96
C VAL A 402 -13.45 -11.25 -5.09
N VAL A 403 -13.30 -10.09 -5.73
CA VAL A 403 -14.25 -9.59 -6.72
C VAL A 403 -13.58 -8.93 -7.93
N ASN A 404 -14.18 -9.07 -9.10
CA ASN A 404 -13.74 -8.44 -10.36
C ASN A 404 -12.28 -8.77 -10.75
N CYS A 405 -11.75 -9.91 -10.35
CA CYS A 405 -10.37 -10.29 -10.66
C CYS A 405 -10.26 -11.06 -11.98
N VAL A 406 -9.10 -11.02 -12.63
CA VAL A 406 -8.70 -11.91 -13.73
C VAL A 406 -7.60 -12.81 -13.22
N LEU A 407 -7.88 -14.09 -13.12
CA LEU A 407 -7.05 -15.08 -12.47
C LEU A 407 -6.85 -16.29 -13.38
N ARG A 408 -5.65 -16.83 -13.40
CA ARG A 408 -5.45 -18.11 -14.11
C ARG A 408 -6.20 -19.21 -13.38
N GLN A 409 -6.03 -19.32 -12.08
CA GLN A 409 -6.56 -20.40 -11.26
C GLN A 409 -6.51 -20.02 -9.77
N MET A 410 -7.50 -20.48 -9.02
CA MET A 410 -7.42 -20.51 -7.55
C MET A 410 -7.42 -21.97 -7.07
N GLY A 411 -6.79 -22.26 -5.94
CA GLY A 411 -6.75 -23.59 -5.37
C GLY A 411 -6.35 -23.59 -3.90
N GLY A 412 -6.48 -24.74 -3.22
CA GLY A 412 -5.93 -24.98 -1.88
C GLY A 412 -6.90 -25.45 -0.82
N PHE A 413 -8.18 -25.02 -0.81
CA PHE A 413 -9.13 -25.40 0.23
C PHE A 413 -10.47 -25.88 -0.29
N ALA A 414 -11.03 -26.87 0.39
CA ALA A 414 -12.42 -27.30 0.17
C ALA A 414 -13.43 -26.16 0.45
N ALA A 415 -13.12 -25.25 1.38
CA ALA A 415 -13.96 -24.10 1.71
C ALA A 415 -14.06 -23.07 0.58
N LEU A 416 -13.11 -23.05 -0.37
CA LEU A 416 -13.22 -22.24 -1.58
C LEU A 416 -14.32 -22.75 -2.52
N ALA A 417 -14.75 -24.01 -2.38
CA ALA A 417 -15.80 -24.60 -3.21
C ALA A 417 -17.17 -23.94 -3.03
N ASN A 418 -17.39 -23.29 -1.89
CA ASN A 418 -18.68 -22.67 -1.58
C ASN A 418 -18.71 -21.16 -1.76
N GLY A 419 -17.77 -20.49 -2.33
CA GLY A 419 -17.60 -19.05 -2.60
C GLY A 419 -18.73 -18.05 -2.35
N ASP A 420 -19.79 -18.46 -1.64
CA ASP A 420 -21.02 -17.72 -1.34
C ASP A 420 -20.91 -16.81 -0.12
N GLY A 421 -19.82 -16.88 0.61
CA GLY A 421 -19.59 -16.12 1.84
C GLY A 421 -19.99 -16.83 3.13
N SER A 422 -20.64 -18.00 3.05
CA SER A 422 -21.06 -18.78 4.23
C SER A 422 -19.90 -19.19 5.14
N ALA A 423 -18.71 -19.40 4.54
CA ALA A 423 -17.46 -19.69 5.24
C ALA A 423 -16.63 -18.43 5.54
N GLY A 424 -17.20 -17.21 5.46
CA GLY A 424 -16.45 -15.97 5.65
C GLY A 424 -15.57 -15.53 4.46
N LEU A 425 -15.56 -16.30 3.37
CA LEU A 425 -14.88 -15.97 2.11
C LEU A 425 -15.90 -15.92 0.98
N LYS A 426 -16.09 -14.75 0.37
CA LYS A 426 -16.95 -14.57 -0.80
C LYS A 426 -16.12 -14.33 -2.05
N VAL A 427 -16.37 -15.13 -3.10
CA VAL A 427 -15.68 -15.07 -4.39
C VAL A 427 -16.72 -14.92 -5.49
N TRP A 428 -16.80 -13.75 -6.14
CA TRP A 428 -17.82 -13.51 -7.16
C TRP A 428 -17.35 -12.56 -8.25
N ARG A 429 -18.00 -12.66 -9.43
CA ARG A 429 -17.72 -11.78 -10.58
C ARG A 429 -16.25 -11.79 -11.03
N ASN A 430 -15.57 -12.91 -10.90
CA ASN A 430 -14.20 -13.07 -11.33
C ASN A 430 -14.14 -13.81 -12.68
N ALA A 431 -13.09 -13.57 -13.45
CA ALA A 431 -12.80 -14.26 -14.69
C ALA A 431 -11.61 -15.21 -14.53
N PHE A 432 -11.77 -16.49 -14.93
CA PHE A 432 -10.73 -17.51 -14.90
C PHE A 432 -10.35 -17.93 -16.32
N TYR A 433 -9.04 -18.08 -16.60
CA TYR A 433 -8.55 -18.45 -17.93
C TYR A 433 -7.64 -19.69 -17.96
N GLY A 434 -7.40 -20.34 -16.83
CA GLY A 434 -6.64 -21.59 -16.75
C GLY A 434 -7.46 -22.80 -17.15
N LYS A 435 -6.77 -23.85 -17.59
CA LYS A 435 -7.38 -25.18 -17.77
C LYS A 435 -7.62 -25.82 -16.41
N ASP A 436 -8.73 -26.55 -16.26
CA ASP A 436 -8.99 -27.37 -15.10
C ASP A 436 -7.87 -28.40 -14.92
N ARG A 437 -7.14 -28.36 -13.84
CA ARG A 437 -6.28 -29.46 -13.45
C ARG A 437 -7.14 -30.53 -12.81
N LYS A 438 -7.14 -31.75 -13.37
CA LYS A 438 -7.70 -32.92 -12.71
C LYS A 438 -7.10 -33.04 -11.29
N GLY A 439 -7.92 -32.90 -10.27
CA GLY A 439 -7.54 -33.08 -8.88
C GLY A 439 -7.18 -31.84 -8.05
N GLY A 440 -7.19 -30.64 -8.61
CA GLY A 440 -7.03 -29.40 -7.84
C GLY A 440 -8.25 -28.55 -8.08
N GLY A 441 -9.19 -28.53 -7.12
CA GLY A 441 -10.49 -27.89 -7.22
C GLY A 441 -10.52 -26.55 -7.93
N THR A 442 -10.66 -26.59 -9.26
CA THR A 442 -11.32 -25.55 -10.01
C THR A 442 -12.81 -25.77 -9.77
N GLY A 443 -13.22 -25.66 -8.50
CA GLY A 443 -14.63 -25.57 -8.21
C GLY A 443 -15.18 -24.44 -9.05
N GLU A 444 -16.33 -24.63 -9.65
CA GLU A 444 -17.16 -23.53 -10.10
C GLU A 444 -17.40 -22.67 -8.85
N TYR A 445 -16.59 -21.60 -8.71
CA TYR A 445 -16.74 -20.66 -7.62
C TYR A 445 -18.00 -19.83 -7.85
N GLY A 446 -19.15 -20.45 -7.56
CA GLY A 446 -20.46 -19.89 -7.74
C GLY A 446 -20.90 -19.74 -9.21
N SER A 447 -22.19 -19.52 -9.42
CA SER A 447 -22.80 -19.22 -10.73
C SER A 447 -22.34 -17.90 -11.37
N GLU A 448 -21.48 -17.16 -10.71
CA GLU A 448 -21.06 -15.81 -11.07
C GLU A 448 -19.58 -15.73 -11.52
N THR A 449 -19.07 -16.80 -12.13
CA THR A 449 -17.72 -16.80 -12.72
C THR A 449 -17.79 -16.77 -14.23
N ALA A 450 -16.88 -16.00 -14.87
CA ALA A 450 -16.66 -16.04 -16.30
C ALA A 450 -15.45 -16.92 -16.61
N ARG A 451 -15.56 -17.71 -17.71
CA ARG A 451 -14.40 -18.42 -18.26
C ARG A 451 -13.95 -17.72 -19.53
N ALA A 452 -12.67 -17.46 -19.62
CA ALA A 452 -12.05 -16.85 -20.79
C ALA A 452 -10.87 -17.70 -21.25
N GLU A 453 -10.68 -17.81 -22.57
CA GLU A 453 -9.37 -18.17 -23.11
C GLU A 453 -8.40 -17.04 -22.75
N ARG A 454 -7.08 -17.32 -22.78
CA ARG A 454 -6.04 -16.32 -22.44
C ARG A 454 -6.45 -14.88 -22.84
N PRO A 455 -6.84 -14.02 -21.90
CA PRO A 455 -7.69 -12.87 -22.22
C PRO A 455 -6.93 -11.58 -22.56
N PHE A 456 -5.61 -11.58 -22.48
CA PHE A 456 -4.80 -10.35 -22.55
C PHE A 456 -4.49 -9.89 -23.98
N ALA A 457 -4.48 -8.58 -24.19
CA ALA A 457 -4.34 -7.97 -25.50
C ALA A 457 -2.90 -7.98 -26.01
N ASP A 458 -1.92 -7.63 -25.17
CA ASP A 458 -0.51 -7.52 -25.56
C ASP A 458 0.42 -7.84 -24.38
N GLU A 459 0.67 -9.11 -24.20
CA GLU A 459 1.48 -9.61 -23.07
C GLU A 459 2.98 -9.41 -23.28
N ALA A 460 3.42 -9.28 -24.54
CA ALA A 460 4.83 -9.08 -24.84
C ALA A 460 5.34 -7.71 -24.34
N HIS A 461 4.44 -6.75 -24.21
CA HIS A 461 4.75 -5.41 -23.70
C HIS A 461 4.14 -5.16 -22.30
N HIS A 462 3.84 -6.22 -21.54
CA HIS A 462 3.23 -6.14 -20.21
C HIS A 462 1.91 -5.38 -20.16
N HIS A 463 1.19 -5.32 -21.30
CA HIS A 463 -0.12 -4.69 -21.39
C HIS A 463 -1.20 -5.74 -21.18
N TYR A 464 -1.65 -5.90 -19.95
CA TYR A 464 -2.60 -6.94 -19.54
C TYR A 464 -4.06 -6.48 -19.56
N ALA A 465 -4.38 -5.47 -20.36
CA ALA A 465 -5.76 -5.16 -20.71
C ALA A 465 -6.42 -6.35 -21.41
N LEU A 466 -7.73 -6.48 -21.29
CA LEU A 466 -8.47 -7.56 -21.89
C LEU A 466 -8.61 -7.35 -23.41
N LYS A 467 -8.36 -8.40 -24.20
CA LYS A 467 -8.58 -8.36 -25.64
C LYS A 467 -10.06 -8.20 -25.99
N ALA A 468 -10.34 -7.61 -27.16
CA ALA A 468 -11.68 -7.47 -27.67
C ALA A 468 -12.41 -8.82 -27.73
N GLY A 469 -13.69 -8.84 -27.33
CA GLY A 469 -14.51 -10.05 -27.30
C GLY A 469 -14.32 -10.93 -26.06
N SER A 470 -13.40 -10.63 -25.15
CA SER A 470 -13.27 -11.37 -23.90
C SER A 470 -14.57 -11.29 -23.09
N PRO A 471 -15.11 -12.42 -22.58
CA PRO A 471 -16.27 -12.40 -21.70
C PRO A 471 -16.01 -11.63 -20.40
N ALA A 472 -14.76 -11.50 -19.99
CA ALA A 472 -14.36 -10.75 -18.81
C ALA A 472 -14.57 -9.23 -18.93
N LEU A 473 -14.75 -8.68 -20.15
CA LEU A 473 -14.95 -7.24 -20.38
C LEU A 473 -16.23 -6.67 -19.75
N LYS A 474 -17.25 -7.51 -19.56
CA LYS A 474 -18.56 -7.08 -19.06
C LYS A 474 -19.02 -7.91 -17.87
N HIS A 475 -18.14 -8.67 -17.27
CA HIS A 475 -18.49 -9.61 -16.21
C HIS A 475 -18.44 -8.99 -14.82
N GLY A 476 -17.58 -8.02 -14.58
CA GLY A 476 -17.42 -7.35 -13.31
C GLY A 476 -18.60 -6.45 -12.93
N VAL A 477 -18.71 -6.15 -11.65
CA VAL A 477 -19.73 -5.25 -11.07
C VAL A 477 -19.15 -3.90 -10.70
N PRO A 478 -19.95 -2.83 -10.72
CA PRO A 478 -19.53 -1.54 -10.20
C PRO A 478 -19.15 -1.62 -8.70
N LEU A 479 -17.95 -1.13 -8.37
CA LEU A 479 -17.57 -0.80 -7.01
C LEU A 479 -17.42 0.72 -6.95
N GLN A 480 -18.25 1.37 -6.13
CA GLN A 480 -18.30 2.83 -6.06
C GLN A 480 -16.95 3.44 -5.66
N CYS A 481 -16.22 2.78 -4.75
CA CYS A 481 -14.92 3.21 -4.28
C CYS A 481 -13.76 2.96 -5.28
N VAL A 482 -14.02 2.32 -6.43
CA VAL A 482 -13.01 2.02 -7.47
C VAL A 482 -13.49 2.62 -8.81
N PRO A 483 -13.34 3.94 -9.04
CA PRO A 483 -13.91 4.60 -10.21
C PRO A 483 -13.09 4.43 -11.50
N ALA A 484 -11.81 4.09 -11.37
CA ALA A 484 -10.87 4.02 -12.50
C ALA A 484 -9.97 2.79 -12.39
N ASP A 485 -9.35 2.42 -13.50
CA ASP A 485 -8.39 1.34 -13.61
C ASP A 485 -7.00 1.74 -13.09
N ILE A 486 -6.05 0.80 -13.16
CA ILE A 486 -4.67 0.99 -12.70
C ILE A 486 -3.95 2.15 -13.41
N ASN A 487 -4.34 2.47 -14.63
CA ASN A 487 -3.79 3.56 -15.44
C ASN A 487 -4.56 4.88 -15.25
N GLY A 488 -5.58 4.90 -14.38
CA GLY A 488 -6.42 6.06 -14.13
C GLY A 488 -7.55 6.27 -15.15
N ASN A 489 -7.77 5.33 -16.07
CA ASN A 489 -8.88 5.40 -17.01
C ASN A 489 -10.20 5.09 -16.28
N PRO A 490 -11.22 5.95 -16.39
CA PRO A 490 -12.50 5.71 -15.72
C PRO A 490 -13.15 4.40 -16.17
N TYR A 491 -13.66 3.61 -15.24
CA TYR A 491 -14.49 2.47 -15.54
C TYR A 491 -15.87 2.88 -16.07
N PRO A 492 -16.51 2.08 -16.93
CA PRO A 492 -17.89 2.32 -17.34
C PRO A 492 -18.85 2.29 -16.12
N ARG A 493 -19.95 3.04 -16.18
CA ARG A 493 -20.97 3.05 -15.12
C ARG A 493 -21.76 1.74 -15.01
N GLY A 494 -21.81 0.94 -16.07
CA GLY A 494 -22.49 -0.35 -16.11
C GLY A 494 -21.57 -1.53 -15.77
N PRO A 495 -21.82 -2.71 -16.37
CA PRO A 495 -20.92 -3.86 -16.22
C PRO A 495 -19.50 -3.49 -16.56
N ARG A 496 -18.56 -3.94 -15.73
CA ARG A 496 -17.15 -3.54 -15.80
C ARG A 496 -16.26 -4.68 -16.30
N PRO A 497 -15.09 -4.34 -16.86
CA PRO A 497 -14.03 -5.31 -17.02
C PRO A 497 -13.61 -5.91 -15.68
N CYS A 498 -13.30 -7.20 -15.66
CA CYS A 498 -12.55 -7.82 -14.59
C CYS A 498 -11.06 -7.44 -14.73
N GLY A 499 -10.32 -7.53 -13.62
CA GLY A 499 -8.91 -7.19 -13.59
C GLY A 499 -8.63 -5.70 -13.41
N ALA A 500 -7.34 -5.37 -13.39
CA ALA A 500 -6.83 -4.04 -13.08
C ALA A 500 -6.95 -3.03 -14.23
N TYR A 501 -7.35 -3.44 -15.43
CA TYR A 501 -7.36 -2.61 -16.64
C TYR A 501 -8.78 -2.46 -17.19
N ALA A 502 -9.17 -1.21 -17.51
CA ALA A 502 -10.47 -0.92 -18.11
C ALA A 502 -10.48 -1.15 -19.65
N LYS A 503 -9.33 -1.01 -20.30
CA LYS A 503 -9.13 -1.15 -21.75
C LYS A 503 -7.75 -1.73 -22.03
#